data_335787b810a8d9e50b29aa3beb287b73
#
_entry.id   335787b810a8d9e50b29aa3beb287b73
#
_cell.length_a   1.000
_cell.length_b   1.000
_cell.length_c   1.000
_cell.angle_alpha   90.00
_cell.angle_beta   90.00
_cell.angle_gamma   90.00
#
_symmetry.space_group_name_H-M   'P 1'
#
loop_
_entity.id
_entity.type
_entity.pdbx_description
1 polymer ?
#
loop_
_entity_poly.entity_id
_entity_poly.type
_entity_poly.pdbx_seq_one_letter_code
_entity_poly.pdbx_strand_id
1 'polypeptide(L)'
;MTQEIFYATGRRKTSSARIYLSKGKGDITVNDKKLDIYFGRKVAQMLVMQPIELTDLTNKIDLNIKVKGGGSFGQAGAIRHGLSLIHI
;
A
#
# COMPACT_ATOMS: atom_id res chain seq x y z
N MET A 1 7.15 18.64 -6.19
CA MET A 1 5.71 18.38 -6.27
C MET A 1 5.47 16.97 -6.76
N THR A 2 4.77 16.17 -5.99
CA THR A 2 4.56 14.76 -6.33
C THR A 2 3.35 14.67 -7.25
N GLN A 3 3.54 14.14 -8.45
CA GLN A 3 2.43 13.89 -9.35
C GLN A 3 1.95 12.47 -9.14
N GLU A 4 0.68 12.32 -8.82
CA GLU A 4 0.08 11.01 -8.73
C GLU A 4 -0.06 10.43 -10.11
N ILE A 5 0.49 9.21 -10.30
CA ILE A 5 0.33 8.48 -11.54
C ILE A 5 -0.94 7.65 -11.50
N PHE A 6 -1.30 7.17 -10.31
CA PHE A 6 -2.36 6.22 -10.17
C PHE A 6 -3.04 6.34 -8.81
N TYR A 7 -4.32 6.01 -8.78
CA TYR A 7 -5.10 5.97 -7.55
C TYR A 7 -5.96 4.72 -7.55
N ALA A 8 -5.97 3.99 -6.45
CA ALA A 8 -6.82 2.81 -6.30
C ALA A 8 -7.41 2.75 -4.89
N THR A 9 -8.57 2.14 -4.78
CA THR A 9 -9.21 1.89 -3.50
C THR A 9 -9.37 0.39 -3.31
N GLY A 10 -8.85 -0.12 -2.19
CA GLY A 10 -9.01 -1.51 -1.79
C GLY A 10 -9.92 -1.62 -0.59
N ARG A 11 -10.66 -2.72 -0.50
CA ARG A 11 -11.54 -2.97 0.63
C ARG A 11 -11.48 -4.43 1.03
N ARG A 12 -11.59 -4.67 2.33
CA ARG A 12 -11.72 -6.02 2.86
C ARG A 12 -12.49 -5.95 4.17
N LYS A 13 -13.67 -6.57 4.21
CA LYS A 13 -14.57 -6.52 5.38
C LYS A 13 -14.84 -5.06 5.76
N THR A 14 -14.45 -4.65 6.96
CA THR A 14 -14.66 -3.29 7.46
C THR A 14 -13.50 -2.36 7.16
N SER A 15 -12.44 -2.85 6.54
CA SER A 15 -11.26 -2.06 6.23
C SER A 15 -11.35 -1.46 4.83
N SER A 16 -10.90 -0.22 4.68
CA SER A 16 -10.76 0.41 3.38
C SER A 16 -9.40 1.07 3.27
N ALA A 17 -8.81 0.99 2.08
CA ALA A 17 -7.50 1.57 1.81
C ALA A 17 -7.55 2.40 0.54
N ARG A 18 -6.95 3.60 0.60
CA ARG A 18 -6.76 4.46 -0.57
C ARG A 18 -5.29 4.47 -0.88
N ILE A 19 -4.94 4.15 -2.10
CA ILE A 19 -3.56 4.00 -2.53
C ILE A 19 -3.26 5.04 -3.59
N TYR A 20 -2.28 5.88 -3.32
CA TYR A 20 -1.81 6.91 -4.23
C TYR A 20 -0.41 6.54 -4.68
N LEU A 21 -0.26 6.29 -5.96
CA LEU A 21 1.00 5.87 -6.56
C LEU A 21 1.58 7.04 -7.34
N SER A 22 2.84 7.32 -7.14
CA SER A 22 3.55 8.40 -7.82
C SER A 22 4.97 7.96 -8.15
N LYS A 23 5.63 8.69 -9.01
CA LYS A 23 7.05 8.45 -9.29
C LYS A 23 7.89 8.79 -8.07
N GLY A 24 8.85 7.95 -7.74
CA GLY A 24 9.66 8.17 -6.57
C GLY A 24 10.82 7.20 -6.45
N LYS A 25 11.18 6.92 -5.21
CA LYS A 25 12.37 6.14 -4.87
C LYS A 25 12.06 4.77 -4.30
N GLY A 26 10.80 4.44 -4.13
CA GLY A 26 10.39 3.20 -3.49
C GLY A 26 9.90 3.38 -2.06
N ASP A 27 9.58 4.59 -1.66
CA ASP A 27 9.05 4.86 -0.32
C ASP A 27 7.59 4.44 -0.22
N ILE A 28 7.28 3.69 0.81
CA ILE A 28 5.91 3.25 1.09
C ILE A 28 5.51 3.80 2.44
N THR A 29 4.47 4.63 2.46
CA THR A 29 3.94 5.18 3.71
C THR A 29 2.49 4.78 3.88
N VAL A 30 2.13 4.47 5.13
CA VAL A 30 0.76 4.12 5.51
C VAL A 30 0.35 5.05 6.63
N ASN A 31 -0.67 5.87 6.38
CA ASN A 31 -1.14 6.88 7.32
C ASN A 31 -0.01 7.77 7.84
N ASP A 32 0.86 8.20 6.90
CA ASP A 32 1.99 9.10 7.15
C ASP A 32 3.13 8.47 7.96
N LYS A 33 3.13 7.13 8.08
CA LYS A 33 4.21 6.38 8.73
C LYS A 33 4.80 5.39 7.75
N LYS A 34 6.06 5.05 7.93
CA LYS A 34 6.68 4.02 7.10
C LYS A 34 5.97 2.69 7.31
N LEU A 35 5.95 1.86 6.28
CA LEU A 35 5.26 0.57 6.29
C LEU A 35 5.67 -0.30 7.48
N ASP A 36 6.97 -0.41 7.73
CA ASP A 36 7.49 -1.24 8.81
C ASP A 36 7.17 -0.68 10.20
N ILE A 37 6.94 0.62 10.29
CA ILE A 37 6.54 1.25 11.54
C ILE A 37 5.04 1.10 11.77
N TYR A 38 4.25 1.28 10.71
CA TYR A 38 2.79 1.18 10.84
C TYR A 38 2.35 -0.26 11.12
N PHE A 39 2.87 -1.22 10.37
CA PHE A 39 2.61 -2.65 10.60
C PHE A 39 3.80 -3.25 11.32
N GLY A 40 3.66 -3.46 12.63
CA GLY A 40 4.74 -4.04 13.42
C GLY A 40 4.96 -5.53 13.17
N ARG A 41 3.99 -6.21 12.54
CA ARG A 41 4.09 -7.64 12.26
C ARG A 41 4.58 -7.87 10.83
N LYS A 42 5.57 -8.76 10.69
CA LYS A 42 6.16 -9.06 9.39
C LYS A 42 5.15 -9.64 8.41
N VAL A 43 4.20 -10.44 8.89
CA VAL A 43 3.19 -11.04 8.01
C VAL A 43 2.34 -9.97 7.35
N ALA A 44 1.91 -8.96 8.10
CA ALA A 44 1.15 -7.84 7.54
C ALA A 44 1.99 -7.04 6.54
N GLN A 45 3.26 -6.81 6.85
CA GLN A 45 4.18 -6.14 5.93
C GLN A 45 4.32 -6.93 4.62
N MET A 46 4.46 -8.25 4.71
CA MET A 46 4.60 -9.12 3.55
C MET A 46 3.35 -9.08 2.66
N LEU A 47 2.16 -9.05 3.25
CA LEU A 47 0.93 -8.97 2.47
C LEU A 47 0.89 -7.73 1.60
N VAL A 48 1.44 -6.63 2.08
CA VAL A 48 1.51 -5.39 1.32
C VAL A 48 2.64 -5.43 0.30
N MET A 49 3.80 -5.95 0.69
CA MET A 49 4.98 -5.94 -0.16
C MET A 49 4.94 -6.93 -1.32
N GLN A 50 4.29 -8.09 -1.14
CA GLN A 50 4.28 -9.12 -2.16
C GLN A 50 3.83 -8.63 -3.53
N PRO A 51 2.68 -7.95 -3.66
CA PRO A 51 2.26 -7.47 -4.98
C PRO A 51 3.25 -6.46 -5.60
N ILE A 52 3.92 -5.68 -4.76
CA ILE A 52 4.88 -4.69 -5.22
C ILE A 52 6.15 -5.37 -5.72
N GLU A 53 6.62 -6.39 -5.01
CA GLU A 53 7.84 -7.12 -5.36
C GLU A 53 7.70 -7.92 -6.66
N LEU A 54 6.48 -8.22 -7.06
CA LEU A 54 6.24 -8.89 -8.34
C LEU A 54 6.41 -7.96 -9.54
N THR A 55 6.60 -6.68 -9.30
CA THR A 55 6.86 -5.69 -10.34
C THR A 55 8.32 -5.25 -10.28
N ASP A 56 8.82 -4.72 -11.38
CA ASP A 56 10.16 -4.15 -11.41
C ASP A 56 10.16 -2.67 -11.02
N LEU A 57 9.13 -2.21 -10.36
CA LEU A 57 8.95 -0.80 -10.06
C LEU A 57 9.20 -0.45 -8.59
N THR A 58 9.69 -1.40 -7.79
CA THR A 58 9.86 -1.23 -6.35
C THR A 58 10.69 0.01 -5.98
N ASN A 59 11.70 0.32 -6.78
CA ASN A 59 12.58 1.47 -6.54
C ASN A 59 12.25 2.68 -7.41
N LYS A 60 11.14 2.64 -8.13
CA LYS A 60 10.79 3.68 -9.09
C LYS A 60 9.50 4.42 -8.75
N ILE A 61 8.77 3.92 -7.78
CA ILE A 61 7.49 4.50 -7.39
C ILE A 61 7.41 4.68 -5.89
N ASP A 62 6.68 5.69 -5.47
CA ASP A 62 6.31 5.89 -4.09
C ASP A 62 4.83 5.56 -3.91
N LEU A 63 4.52 4.95 -2.78
CA LEU A 63 3.14 4.66 -2.42
C LEU A 63 2.78 5.45 -1.17
N ASN A 64 1.71 6.20 -1.26
CA ASN A 64 1.12 6.87 -0.12
C ASN A 64 -0.25 6.22 0.11
N ILE A 65 -0.39 5.56 1.25
CA ILE A 65 -1.57 4.75 1.55
C ILE A 65 -2.29 5.34 2.75
N LYS A 66 -3.60 5.51 2.61
CA LYS A 66 -4.47 5.90 3.71
C LYS A 66 -5.42 4.75 3.97
N VAL A 67 -5.41 4.23 5.17
CA VAL A 67 -6.21 3.06 5.52
C VAL A 67 -6.94 3.29 6.84
N LYS A 68 -8.14 2.75 6.95
CA LYS A 68 -8.94 2.84 8.17
C LYS A 68 -9.84 1.61 8.33
N GLY A 69 -10.28 1.38 9.55
CA GLY A 69 -11.18 0.28 9.88
C GLY A 69 -10.48 -1.05 10.02
N GLY A 70 -11.12 -1.98 10.70
CA GLY A 70 -10.61 -3.32 10.92
C GLY A 70 -9.31 -3.36 11.72
N GLY A 71 -8.73 -4.54 11.83
CA GLY A 71 -7.43 -4.73 12.48
C GLY A 71 -6.29 -4.75 11.45
N SER A 72 -5.07 -4.97 11.96
CA SER A 72 -3.86 -4.93 11.12
C SER A 72 -3.95 -5.83 9.89
N PHE A 73 -4.43 -7.05 10.05
CA PHE A 73 -4.54 -7.97 8.91
C PHE A 73 -5.62 -7.54 7.94
N GLY A 74 -6.75 -7.02 8.44
CA GLY A 74 -7.80 -6.50 7.58
C GLY A 74 -7.31 -5.32 6.77
N GLN A 75 -6.56 -4.42 7.40
CA GLN A 75 -5.99 -3.26 6.72
C GLN A 75 -4.96 -3.68 5.67
N ALA A 76 -4.06 -4.61 6.02
CA ALA A 76 -3.08 -5.11 5.07
C ALA A 76 -3.76 -5.81 3.89
N GLY A 77 -4.84 -6.56 4.16
CA GLY A 77 -5.63 -7.19 3.10
C GLY A 77 -6.31 -6.19 2.19
N ALA A 78 -6.82 -5.10 2.74
CA ALA A 78 -7.44 -4.03 1.94
C ALA A 78 -6.40 -3.36 1.05
N ILE A 79 -5.21 -3.10 1.56
CA ILE A 79 -4.11 -2.54 0.78
C ILE A 79 -3.72 -3.49 -0.34
N ARG A 80 -3.56 -4.77 -0.03
CA ARG A 80 -3.22 -5.79 -1.02
C ARG A 80 -4.27 -5.84 -2.13
N HIS A 81 -5.54 -5.78 -1.76
CA HIS A 81 -6.62 -5.77 -2.75
C HIS A 81 -6.51 -4.55 -3.67
N GLY A 82 -6.29 -3.36 -3.10
CA GLY A 82 -6.13 -2.15 -3.88
C GLY A 82 -4.93 -2.23 -4.83
N LEU A 83 -3.81 -2.77 -4.35
CA LEU A 83 -2.61 -2.93 -5.18
C LEU A 83 -2.85 -3.91 -6.34
N SER A 84 -3.68 -4.93 -6.13
CA SER A 84 -3.99 -5.89 -7.20
C SER A 84 -4.80 -5.26 -8.32
N LEU A 85 -5.47 -4.14 -8.07
CA LEU A 85 -6.24 -3.41 -9.07
C LEU A 85 -5.39 -2.44 -9.90
N ILE A 86 -4.15 -2.21 -9.48
CA ILE A 86 -3.23 -1.33 -10.19
C ILE A 86 -2.41 -2.19 -11.16
N HIS A 87 -2.58 -1.93 -12.44
CA HIS A 87 -1.79 -2.61 -13.47
C HIS A 87 -0.51 -1.82 -13.70
N ILE A 88 0.55 -2.31 -13.12
CA ILE A 88 1.85 -1.66 -13.21
C ILE A 88 2.71 -2.37 -14.24
#